data_80178748e40a6f55629a1c5af5a228a3
#
_entry.id   80178748e40a6f55629a1c5af5a228a3
#
_cell.length_a   1.000
_cell.length_b   1.000
_cell.length_c   1.000
_cell.angle_alpha   90.00
_cell.angle_beta   90.00
_cell.angle_gamma   90.00
#
_symmetry.space_group_name_H-M   'P 1'
#
loop_
_entity.id
_entity.type
_entity.pdbx_description
1 polymer ?
#
loop_
_entity_poly.entity_id
_entity_poly.type
_entity_poly.pdbx_seq_one_letter_code
_entity_poly.pdbx_strand_id
1 'polypeptide(L)'
;QLDGSIVRRNRQGGTVRFIPSPSVEALAEALEIPGEAPDIGFAAGAVPLRCMHKVLDGRDIYYLANLSDSVFDSTVALRGKKRLEIWDPHTGEIASADSEPGRTSRDRTTEVRLRIEPNRSLFLVEKIRSNQHTSTKN
;
A
#
# COMPACT_ATOMS: atom_id res chain seq x y z
N GLN A 1 24.06 -9.39 -7.28
CA GLN A 1 24.03 -9.60 -8.74
C GLN A 1 23.35 -10.94 -9.00
N LEU A 2 22.15 -10.92 -9.61
CA LEU A 2 21.41 -12.14 -9.95
C LEU A 2 22.19 -12.91 -11.02
N ASP A 3 22.75 -14.05 -10.64
CA ASP A 3 23.57 -14.86 -11.53
C ASP A 3 22.74 -15.38 -12.71
N GLY A 4 23.18 -15.07 -13.94
CA GLY A 4 22.52 -15.49 -15.17
C GLY A 4 21.24 -14.74 -15.54
N SER A 5 20.84 -13.68 -14.81
CA SER A 5 19.67 -12.90 -15.17
C SER A 5 19.90 -12.05 -16.41
N ILE A 6 18.90 -11.99 -17.28
CA ILE A 6 18.91 -11.16 -18.49
C ILE A 6 17.87 -10.06 -18.35
N VAL A 7 18.31 -8.80 -18.50
CA VAL A 7 17.42 -7.62 -18.51
C VAL A 7 17.43 -7.00 -19.90
N ARG A 8 16.26 -6.78 -20.46
CA ARG A 8 16.08 -6.04 -21.71
C ARG A 8 15.13 -4.88 -21.53
N ARG A 9 15.45 -3.75 -22.16
CA ARG A 9 14.61 -2.55 -22.16
C ARG A 9 14.19 -2.22 -23.59
N ASN A 10 12.93 -1.85 -23.78
CA ASN A 10 12.45 -1.32 -25.05
C ASN A 10 12.64 0.21 -25.13
N ARG A 11 12.37 0.79 -26.31
CA ARG A 11 12.52 2.23 -26.54
C ARG A 11 11.52 3.09 -25.76
N GLN A 12 10.40 2.51 -25.29
CA GLN A 12 9.35 3.18 -24.52
C GLN A 12 9.55 3.07 -22.99
N GLY A 13 10.69 2.49 -22.56
CA GLY A 13 11.03 2.35 -21.13
C GLY A 13 10.55 1.05 -20.47
N GLY A 14 9.80 0.22 -21.19
CA GLY A 14 9.38 -1.09 -20.69
C GLY A 14 10.59 -2.00 -20.45
N THR A 15 10.57 -2.77 -19.35
CA THR A 15 11.64 -3.67 -18.96
C THR A 15 11.13 -5.09 -18.84
N VAL A 16 11.88 -6.05 -19.40
CA VAL A 16 11.67 -7.49 -19.21
C VAL A 16 12.89 -8.04 -18.50
N ARG A 17 12.67 -8.85 -17.49
CA ARG A 17 13.73 -9.55 -16.77
C ARG A 17 13.47 -11.05 -16.83
N PHE A 18 14.45 -11.82 -17.26
CA PHE A 18 14.45 -13.27 -17.22
C PHE A 18 15.34 -13.73 -16.07
N ILE A 19 14.83 -14.58 -15.20
CA ILE A 19 15.55 -15.12 -14.04
C ILE A 19 15.54 -16.65 -14.18
N PRO A 20 16.67 -17.29 -14.54
CA PRO A 20 16.71 -18.73 -14.83
C PRO A 20 16.45 -19.59 -13.58
N SER A 21 16.85 -19.12 -12.40
CA SER A 21 16.65 -19.82 -11.13
C SER A 21 16.03 -18.87 -10.12
N PRO A 22 14.68 -18.71 -10.12
CA PRO A 22 14.02 -17.75 -9.24
C PRO A 22 14.07 -18.22 -7.78
N SER A 23 14.59 -17.36 -6.90
CA SER A 23 14.41 -17.43 -5.46
C SER A 23 13.51 -16.26 -5.00
N VAL A 24 13.09 -16.29 -3.74
CA VAL A 24 12.30 -15.19 -3.16
C VAL A 24 13.09 -13.88 -3.21
N GLU A 25 14.39 -13.93 -2.89
CA GLU A 25 15.31 -12.79 -2.89
C GLU A 25 15.51 -12.27 -4.33
N ALA A 26 15.70 -13.15 -5.29
CA ALA A 26 15.88 -12.81 -6.71
C ALA A 26 14.61 -12.14 -7.27
N LEU A 27 13.44 -12.63 -6.89
CA LEU A 27 12.17 -12.03 -7.29
C LEU A 27 11.96 -10.67 -6.62
N ALA A 28 12.25 -10.54 -5.33
CA ALA A 28 12.16 -9.27 -4.60
C ALA A 28 13.05 -8.21 -5.27
N GLU A 29 14.34 -8.51 -5.50
CA GLU A 29 15.26 -7.61 -6.22
C GLU A 29 14.77 -7.26 -7.63
N ALA A 30 14.19 -8.24 -8.34
CA ALA A 30 13.66 -8.02 -9.69
C ALA A 30 12.46 -7.07 -9.72
N LEU A 31 11.65 -7.06 -8.67
CA LEU A 31 10.46 -6.22 -8.51
C LEU A 31 10.77 -4.85 -7.91
N GLU A 32 11.96 -4.66 -7.33
CA GLU A 32 12.37 -3.34 -6.87
C GLU A 32 12.57 -2.39 -8.05
N ILE A 33 11.74 -1.36 -8.10
CA ILE A 33 11.87 -0.26 -9.05
C ILE A 33 12.52 0.90 -8.31
N PRO A 34 13.75 1.31 -8.68
CA PRO A 34 14.42 2.40 -8.01
C PRO A 34 13.59 3.68 -7.98
N GLY A 35 13.32 4.21 -6.78
CA GLY A 35 12.55 5.43 -6.58
C GLY A 35 11.03 5.24 -6.52
N GLU A 36 10.53 4.01 -6.61
CA GLU A 36 9.13 3.70 -6.39
C GLU A 36 8.93 2.87 -5.12
N ALA A 37 8.03 3.33 -4.26
CA ALA A 37 7.57 2.53 -3.13
C ALA A 37 6.55 1.48 -3.61
N PRO A 38 6.46 0.30 -2.97
CA PRO A 38 5.38 -0.65 -3.21
C PRO A 38 4.02 -0.01 -2.87
N ASP A 39 2.93 -0.52 -3.45
CA ASP A 39 1.56 -0.03 -3.14
C ASP A 39 1.27 -0.04 -1.65
N ILE A 40 1.73 -1.09 -0.97
CA ILE A 40 1.65 -1.25 0.48
C ILE A 40 2.95 -1.89 0.99
N GLY A 41 3.51 -1.32 2.05
CA GLY A 41 4.67 -1.84 2.77
C GLY A 41 4.32 -2.13 4.22
N PHE A 42 4.99 -3.14 4.80
CA PHE A 42 4.83 -3.53 6.20
C PHE A 42 6.16 -3.36 6.93
N ALA A 43 6.08 -3.03 8.22
CA ALA A 43 7.26 -3.02 9.07
C ALA A 43 7.87 -4.42 9.17
N ALA A 44 9.19 -4.50 9.27
CA ALA A 44 9.89 -5.77 9.44
C ALA A 44 9.42 -6.49 10.71
N GLY A 45 9.16 -7.80 10.61
CA GLY A 45 8.69 -8.63 11.72
C GLY A 45 7.21 -8.45 12.09
N ALA A 46 6.45 -7.63 11.34
CA ALA A 46 5.01 -7.54 11.55
C ALA A 46 4.30 -8.85 11.18
N VAL A 47 3.20 -9.14 11.88
CA VAL A 47 2.31 -10.25 11.53
C VAL A 47 1.85 -10.07 10.07
N PRO A 48 1.96 -11.09 9.21
CA PRO A 48 1.61 -10.96 7.80
C PRO A 48 0.10 -10.76 7.62
N LEU A 49 -0.27 -9.65 6.98
CA LEU A 49 -1.63 -9.41 6.54
C LEU A 49 -1.84 -9.90 5.10
N ARG A 50 -3.06 -10.29 4.79
CA ARG A 50 -3.52 -10.37 3.40
C ARG A 50 -4.03 -9.01 2.99
N CYS A 51 -3.63 -8.57 1.82
CA CYS A 51 -4.04 -7.26 1.32
C CYS A 51 -4.52 -7.35 -0.13
N MET A 52 -5.47 -6.47 -0.45
CA MET A 52 -5.93 -6.20 -1.81
C MET A 52 -6.01 -4.68 -1.97
N HIS A 53 -5.49 -4.17 -3.07
CA HIS A 53 -5.63 -2.77 -3.46
C HIS A 53 -6.53 -2.67 -4.69
N LYS A 54 -7.50 -1.77 -4.64
CA LYS A 54 -8.37 -1.41 -5.77
C LYS A 54 -8.46 0.10 -5.89
N VAL A 55 -8.64 0.56 -7.12
CA VAL A 55 -9.03 1.94 -7.40
C VAL A 55 -10.46 1.94 -7.92
N LEU A 56 -11.35 2.65 -7.24
CA LEU A 56 -12.75 2.80 -7.62
C LEU A 56 -13.11 4.30 -7.65
N ASP A 57 -13.55 4.78 -8.79
CA ASP A 57 -13.91 6.19 -9.01
C ASP A 57 -12.79 7.16 -8.57
N GLY A 58 -11.54 6.79 -8.87
CA GLY A 58 -10.35 7.57 -8.52
C GLY A 58 -9.97 7.55 -7.04
N ARG A 59 -10.57 6.69 -6.24
CA ARG A 59 -10.27 6.47 -4.82
C ARG A 59 -9.50 5.18 -4.62
N ASP A 60 -8.43 5.25 -3.87
CA ASP A 60 -7.73 4.05 -3.42
C ASP A 60 -8.50 3.37 -2.26
N ILE A 61 -8.68 2.08 -2.38
CA ILE A 61 -9.33 1.22 -1.40
C ILE A 61 -8.40 0.04 -1.12
N TYR A 62 -7.96 -0.10 0.12
CA TYR A 62 -7.14 -1.21 0.58
C TYR A 62 -7.97 -2.08 1.52
N TYR A 63 -8.10 -3.34 1.19
CA TYR A 63 -8.65 -4.35 2.10
C TYR A 63 -7.49 -5.04 2.81
N LEU A 64 -7.52 -5.09 4.13
CA LEU A 64 -6.51 -5.70 4.97
C LEU A 64 -7.15 -6.74 5.87
N ALA A 65 -6.65 -7.97 5.85
CA ALA A 65 -7.14 -9.06 6.68
C ALA A 65 -6.00 -9.72 7.46
N ASN A 66 -6.20 -9.85 8.75
CA ASN A 66 -5.37 -10.63 9.64
C ASN A 66 -5.96 -12.04 9.75
N LEU A 67 -5.36 -13.02 9.07
CA LEU A 67 -5.78 -14.42 9.09
C LEU A 67 -4.98 -15.26 10.09
N SER A 68 -4.17 -14.61 10.94
CA SER A 68 -3.38 -15.29 11.99
C SER A 68 -4.15 -15.34 13.31
N ASP A 69 -3.57 -16.04 14.27
CA ASP A 69 -4.02 -16.12 15.67
C ASP A 69 -3.40 -15.02 16.56
N SER A 70 -2.57 -14.15 15.98
CA SER A 70 -1.88 -13.07 16.68
C SER A 70 -2.39 -11.71 16.24
N VAL A 71 -2.37 -10.73 17.14
CA VAL A 71 -2.77 -9.35 16.83
C VAL A 71 -1.75 -8.71 15.89
N PHE A 72 -2.21 -8.09 14.83
CA PHE A 72 -1.42 -7.13 14.07
C PHE A 72 -1.48 -5.79 14.79
N ASP A 73 -0.34 -5.29 15.26
CA ASP A 73 -0.22 -3.97 15.88
C ASP A 73 1.05 -3.30 15.36
N SER A 74 0.94 -2.66 14.20
CA SER A 74 2.09 -2.10 13.51
C SER A 74 1.67 -1.00 12.55
N THR A 75 2.66 -0.40 11.88
CA THR A 75 2.45 0.61 10.84
C THR A 75 2.48 -0.03 9.46
N VAL A 76 1.57 0.39 8.60
CA VAL A 76 1.60 0.13 7.17
C VAL A 76 1.96 1.41 6.43
N ALA A 77 2.76 1.29 5.38
CA ALA A 77 3.14 2.38 4.51
C ALA A 77 2.42 2.22 3.16
N LEU A 78 1.61 3.20 2.77
CA LEU A 78 0.87 3.22 1.51
C LEU A 78 1.53 4.20 0.54
N ARG A 79 1.64 3.83 -0.73
CA ARG A 79 2.16 4.71 -1.76
C ARG A 79 1.28 5.95 -1.94
N GLY A 80 1.93 7.11 -2.03
CA GLY A 80 1.27 8.39 -2.24
C GLY A 80 0.91 9.12 -0.95
N LYS A 81 0.49 10.38 -1.09
CA LYS A 81 -0.02 11.20 0.01
C LYS A 81 -1.53 11.07 0.05
N LYS A 82 -2.05 10.40 1.07
CA LYS A 82 -3.45 10.03 1.19
C LYS A 82 -4.06 10.56 2.49
N ARG A 83 -5.33 10.89 2.42
CA ARG A 83 -6.21 11.05 3.60
C ARG A 83 -7.10 9.83 3.63
N LEU A 84 -7.12 9.12 4.75
CA LEU A 84 -7.74 7.82 4.82
C LEU A 84 -8.81 7.76 5.91
N GLU A 85 -9.80 6.92 5.67
CA GLU A 85 -10.74 6.42 6.65
C GLU A 85 -10.51 4.93 6.87
N ILE A 86 -10.75 4.50 8.09
CA ILE A 86 -10.85 3.09 8.45
C ILE A 86 -12.34 2.74 8.43
N TRP A 87 -12.71 1.75 7.63
CA TRP A 87 -14.05 1.20 7.60
C TRP A 87 -14.00 -0.21 8.17
N ASP A 88 -14.72 -0.44 9.28
CA ASP A 88 -14.83 -1.75 9.91
C ASP A 88 -16.04 -2.51 9.33
N PRO A 89 -15.83 -3.57 8.53
CA PRO A 89 -16.91 -4.35 7.92
C PRO A 89 -17.68 -5.19 8.95
N HIS A 90 -17.16 -5.38 10.16
CA HIS A 90 -17.81 -6.18 11.21
C HIS A 90 -18.79 -5.38 12.05
N THR A 91 -18.53 -4.07 12.20
CA THR A 91 -19.38 -3.16 13.00
C THR A 91 -20.10 -2.15 12.14
N GLY A 92 -19.63 -1.88 10.93
CA GLY A 92 -20.11 -0.79 10.08
C GLY A 92 -19.59 0.59 10.49
N GLU A 93 -18.66 0.65 11.45
CA GLU A 93 -18.08 1.90 11.90
C GLU A 93 -17.10 2.47 10.88
N ILE A 94 -17.15 3.81 10.73
CA ILE A 94 -16.22 4.56 9.88
C ILE A 94 -15.54 5.62 10.75
N ALA A 95 -14.21 5.57 10.80
CA ALA A 95 -13.39 6.50 11.56
C ALA A 95 -12.29 7.11 10.66
N SER A 96 -11.79 8.29 11.03
CA SER A 96 -10.59 8.83 10.38
C SER A 96 -9.38 7.98 10.77
N ALA A 97 -8.56 7.61 9.79
CA ALA A 97 -7.29 6.96 10.06
C ALA A 97 -6.30 7.98 10.65
N ASP A 98 -5.57 7.56 11.68
CA ASP A 98 -4.40 8.28 12.16
C ASP A 98 -3.25 8.01 11.18
N SER A 99 -2.99 9.01 10.33
CA SER A 99 -2.06 8.87 9.22
C SER A 99 -1.08 10.03 9.17
N GLU A 100 0.19 9.69 9.03
CA GLU A 100 1.29 10.63 8.91
C GLU A 100 1.98 10.52 7.55
N PRO A 101 2.61 11.61 7.05
CA PRO A 101 3.51 11.52 5.91
C PRO A 101 4.68 10.59 6.23
N GLY A 102 5.07 9.73 5.29
CA GLY A 102 6.25 8.88 5.44
C GLY A 102 7.51 9.68 5.77
N ARG A 103 8.37 9.09 6.59
CA ARG A 103 9.52 9.77 7.22
C ARG A 103 10.62 10.25 6.27
N THR A 104 10.65 9.77 5.04
CA THR A 104 11.66 10.20 4.07
C THR A 104 11.04 11.07 2.98
N SER A 105 11.70 12.17 2.65
CA SER A 105 11.25 13.09 1.59
C SER A 105 11.26 12.47 0.19
N ARG A 106 11.91 11.31 0.02
CA ARG A 106 11.92 10.51 -1.22
C ARG A 106 10.73 9.56 -1.31
N ASP A 107 10.21 9.12 -0.16
CA ASP A 107 9.09 8.20 -0.09
C ASP A 107 7.81 9.00 -0.06
N ARG A 108 7.17 9.12 -1.21
CA ARG A 108 5.80 9.64 -1.29
C ARG A 108 4.85 8.61 -0.72
N THR A 109 4.94 8.34 0.59
CA THR A 109 4.12 7.38 1.30
C THR A 109 3.27 8.04 2.36
N THR A 110 2.20 7.37 2.77
CA THR A 110 1.40 7.68 3.93
C THR A 110 1.52 6.53 4.91
N GLU A 111 1.99 6.80 6.12
CA GLU A 111 2.08 5.82 7.20
C GLU A 111 0.80 5.81 8.02
N VAL A 112 0.26 4.63 8.30
CA VAL A 112 -0.96 4.44 9.10
C VAL A 112 -0.68 3.42 10.17
N ARG A 113 -0.87 3.79 11.44
CA ARG A 113 -0.85 2.85 12.56
C ARG A 113 -2.15 2.07 12.60
N LEU A 114 -2.04 0.74 12.61
CA LEU A 114 -3.19 -0.15 12.63
C LEU A 114 -3.06 -1.19 13.72
N ARG A 115 -4.21 -1.52 14.34
CA ARG A 115 -4.38 -2.67 15.18
C ARG A 115 -5.52 -3.52 14.62
N ILE A 116 -5.22 -4.76 14.26
CA ILE A 116 -6.20 -5.70 13.69
C ILE A 116 -6.13 -6.99 14.49
N GLU A 117 -7.23 -7.31 15.17
CA GLU A 117 -7.35 -8.53 15.97
C GLU A 117 -7.28 -9.79 15.09
N PRO A 118 -6.99 -10.97 15.67
CA PRO A 118 -7.02 -12.23 14.97
C PRO A 118 -8.34 -12.45 14.22
N ASN A 119 -8.26 -12.96 12.99
CA ASN A 119 -9.41 -13.26 12.13
C ASN A 119 -10.34 -12.06 11.89
N ARG A 120 -9.79 -10.84 11.90
CA ARG A 120 -10.49 -9.59 11.60
C ARG A 120 -9.92 -8.94 10.35
N SER A 121 -10.70 -8.04 9.78
CA SER A 121 -10.32 -7.27 8.61
C SER A 121 -10.84 -5.84 8.71
N LEU A 122 -10.25 -4.95 7.91
CA LEU A 122 -10.71 -3.58 7.74
C LEU A 122 -10.46 -3.11 6.30
N PHE A 123 -11.11 -2.00 5.95
CA PHE A 123 -10.75 -1.25 4.75
C PHE A 123 -10.08 0.06 5.15
N LEU A 124 -9.05 0.45 4.39
CA LEU A 124 -8.56 1.82 4.34
C LEU A 124 -9.09 2.43 3.05
N VAL A 125 -9.85 3.50 3.17
CA VAL A 125 -10.52 4.16 2.04
C VAL A 125 -10.05 5.59 1.92
N GLU A 126 -9.57 5.98 0.73
CA GLU A 126 -9.13 7.34 0.49
C GLU A 126 -10.31 8.31 0.45
N LYS A 127 -10.21 9.41 1.21
CA LYS A 127 -11.17 10.51 1.17
C LYS A 127 -11.01 11.31 -0.12
N ILE A 128 -12.07 11.45 -0.88
CA ILE A 128 -12.07 12.40 -2.00
C ILE A 128 -11.94 13.82 -1.42
N ARG A 129 -11.04 14.62 -1.97
CA ARG A 129 -11.05 16.06 -1.70
C ARG A 129 -12.37 16.60 -2.26
N SER A 130 -13.28 17.05 -1.40
CA SER A 130 -14.41 17.85 -1.82
C SER A 130 -13.83 19.13 -2.47
N ASN A 131 -13.90 19.24 -3.78
CA ASN A 131 -13.73 20.52 -4.44
C ASN A 131 -14.79 21.44 -3.86
N GLN A 132 -14.39 22.45 -3.12
CA GLN A 132 -15.27 23.54 -2.77
C GLN A 132 -15.74 24.14 -4.10
N HIS A 133 -16.98 23.86 -4.46
CA HIS A 133 -17.68 24.60 -5.49
C HIS A 133 -17.73 26.05 -4.98
N THR A 134 -16.86 26.88 -5.50
CA THR A 134 -16.99 28.33 -5.39
C THR A 134 -18.26 28.68 -6.14
N SER A 135 -19.33 28.80 -5.37
CA SER A 135 -20.60 29.33 -5.86
C SER A 135 -20.38 30.80 -6.16
N THR A 136 -20.06 31.13 -7.40
CA THR A 136 -20.07 32.51 -7.88
C THR A 136 -21.55 32.90 -7.94
N LYS A 137 -22.01 33.62 -6.93
CA LYS A 137 -23.27 34.37 -7.03
C LYS A 137 -23.07 35.54 -7.99
N ASN A 138 -23.74 35.50 -9.09
CA ASN A 138 -24.14 36.71 -9.81
C ASN A 138 -25.33 37.37 -9.11
#